data_bb9ba87676d3dbc2e9e3c4e3896f2fb5
#
_entry.id   bb9ba87676d3dbc2e9e3c4e3896f2fb5
#
_cell.length_a   1.000
_cell.length_b   1.000
_cell.length_c   1.000
_cell.angle_alpha   90.00
_cell.angle_beta   90.00
_cell.angle_gamma   90.00
#
_symmetry.space_group_name_H-M   'P 1'
#
loop_
_entity.id
_entity.type
_entity.pdbx_description
1 polymer ?
#
loop_
_entity_poly.entity_id
_entity_poly.type
_entity_poly.pdbx_seq_one_letter_code
_entity_poly.pdbx_strand_id
1 'polypeptide(L)'
;MPYVESKTTIKGDGAKIYDIIKDMAGYPNFMHDLVSVEILERGENYTVSHWVSNVDGRKIVWTERDTFYPEELKITYAQTEGDLKRMEGSWLITPQADGCEVTLAVDFEFGIPMIAGLLNPILKKKVRENSENMLNSIKAQIEK
;
A
#
# COMPACT_ATOMS: atom_id res chain seq x y z
N MET A 1 4.75 -16.04 -9.00
CA MET A 1 4.56 -14.60 -8.82
C MET A 1 4.42 -14.28 -7.35
N PRO A 2 5.33 -13.48 -6.77
CA PRO A 2 5.19 -13.16 -5.35
C PRO A 2 3.91 -12.38 -5.06
N TYR A 3 3.18 -12.83 -4.09
CA TYR A 3 1.94 -12.22 -3.64
C TYR A 3 1.94 -12.19 -2.11
N VAL A 4 1.62 -11.02 -1.56
CA VAL A 4 1.53 -10.84 -0.11
C VAL A 4 0.18 -10.22 0.22
N GLU A 5 -0.51 -10.81 1.18
CA GLU A 5 -1.75 -10.25 1.70
C GLU A 5 -1.61 -10.11 3.20
N SER A 6 -1.85 -8.90 3.70
CA SER A 6 -1.75 -8.60 5.14
C SER A 6 -3.06 -7.97 5.59
N LYS A 7 -3.46 -8.27 6.82
CA LYS A 7 -4.74 -7.80 7.37
C LYS A 7 -4.55 -7.26 8.78
N THR A 8 -5.38 -6.31 9.15
CA THR A 8 -5.49 -5.86 10.53
C THR A 8 -6.93 -5.43 10.78
N THR A 9 -7.33 -5.45 12.04
CA THR A 9 -8.65 -4.95 12.46
C THR A 9 -8.46 -3.57 13.06
N ILE A 10 -9.24 -2.60 12.57
CA ILE A 10 -9.19 -1.21 13.03
C ILE A 10 -10.57 -0.84 13.56
N LYS A 11 -10.62 -0.26 14.76
CA LYS A 11 -11.87 0.22 15.33
C LYS A 11 -12.24 1.54 14.66
N GLY A 12 -13.47 1.64 14.20
CA GLY A 12 -13.97 2.86 13.61
C GLY A 12 -14.91 2.62 12.46
N ASP A 13 -15.38 3.73 11.90
CA ASP A 13 -16.28 3.71 10.77
C ASP A 13 -15.51 3.50 9.47
N GLY A 14 -16.02 2.61 8.62
CA GLY A 14 -15.38 2.26 7.35
C GLY A 14 -15.12 3.46 6.45
N ALA A 15 -16.05 4.41 6.39
CA ALA A 15 -15.90 5.59 5.55
C ALA A 15 -14.75 6.47 6.04
N LYS A 16 -14.57 6.62 7.36
CA LYS A 16 -13.47 7.40 7.91
C LYS A 16 -12.13 6.71 7.69
N ILE A 17 -12.10 5.40 7.86
CA ILE A 17 -10.89 4.60 7.60
C ILE A 17 -10.53 4.73 6.12
N TYR A 18 -11.51 4.64 5.24
CA TYR A 18 -11.31 4.77 3.80
C TYR A 18 -10.71 6.13 3.44
N ASP A 19 -11.21 7.21 4.04
CA ASP A 19 -10.70 8.55 3.77
C ASP A 19 -9.22 8.69 4.12
N ILE A 20 -8.80 8.07 5.23
CA ILE A 20 -7.39 8.11 5.65
C ILE A 20 -6.53 7.28 4.70
N ILE A 21 -6.99 6.11 4.30
CA ILE A 21 -6.26 5.25 3.36
C ILE A 21 -6.18 5.90 1.97
N LYS A 22 -7.20 6.60 1.57
CA LYS A 22 -7.25 7.32 0.29
C LYS A 22 -6.28 8.51 0.26
N ASP A 23 -6.04 9.15 1.40
CA ASP A 23 -5.14 10.31 1.49
C ASP A 23 -3.68 9.86 1.56
N MET A 24 -3.20 9.33 0.45
CA MET A 24 -1.84 8.80 0.35
C MET A 24 -0.76 9.86 0.50
N ALA A 25 -1.03 11.09 0.07
CA ALA A 25 -0.10 12.20 0.24
C ALA A 25 0.20 12.47 1.72
N GLY A 26 -0.70 12.10 2.61
CA GLY A 26 -0.51 12.25 4.05
C GLY A 26 0.31 11.13 4.70
N TYR A 27 0.53 10.03 4.01
CA TYR A 27 1.22 8.86 4.56
C TYR A 27 2.59 9.16 5.17
N PRO A 28 3.47 9.98 4.55
CA PRO A 28 4.79 10.25 5.14
C PRO A 28 4.73 10.92 6.52
N ASN A 29 3.61 11.54 6.85
CA ASN A 29 3.45 12.21 8.16
C ASN A 29 3.40 11.21 9.31
N PHE A 30 3.05 9.95 9.05
CA PHE A 30 2.95 8.93 10.10
C PHE A 30 3.53 7.58 9.71
N MET A 31 4.01 7.42 8.48
CA MET A 31 4.70 6.21 8.02
C MET A 31 6.15 6.54 7.76
N HIS A 32 7.01 6.29 8.75
CA HIS A 32 8.41 6.76 8.69
C HIS A 32 9.26 6.08 7.61
N ASP A 33 8.83 4.96 7.06
CA ASP A 33 9.54 4.30 5.95
C ASP A 33 9.26 4.95 4.60
N LEU A 34 8.28 5.84 4.54
CA LEU A 34 7.99 6.59 3.33
C LEU A 34 8.66 7.95 3.39
N VAL A 35 9.48 8.23 2.37
CA VAL A 35 10.16 9.53 2.24
C VAL A 35 9.21 10.57 1.70
N SER A 36 8.49 10.24 0.62
CA SER A 36 7.52 11.15 0.03
C SER A 36 6.47 10.41 -0.78
N VAL A 37 5.30 11.00 -0.86
CA VAL A 37 4.24 10.61 -1.78
C VAL A 37 3.72 11.89 -2.41
N GLU A 38 3.84 12.01 -3.72
CA GLU A 38 3.40 13.19 -4.47
C GLU A 38 2.28 12.81 -5.42
N ILE A 39 1.20 13.55 -5.39
CA ILE A 39 0.08 13.34 -6.32
C ILE A 39 0.37 14.12 -7.59
N LEU A 40 0.60 13.39 -8.68
CA LEU A 40 0.95 13.98 -9.99
C LEU A 40 -0.29 14.34 -10.80
N GLU A 41 -1.36 13.58 -10.64
CA GLU A 41 -2.58 13.76 -11.41
C GLU A 41 -3.77 13.31 -10.57
N ARG A 42 -4.88 14.04 -10.68
CA ARG A 42 -6.14 13.68 -10.03
C ARG A 42 -7.26 13.65 -11.06
N GLY A 43 -8.00 12.55 -11.07
CA GLY A 43 -9.22 12.44 -11.87
C GLY A 43 -10.41 12.26 -10.96
N GLU A 44 -11.55 11.94 -11.54
CA GLU A 44 -12.80 11.82 -10.80
C GLU A 44 -12.76 10.64 -9.82
N ASN A 45 -12.16 9.53 -10.22
CA ASN A 45 -12.09 8.32 -9.40
C ASN A 45 -10.69 7.72 -9.35
N TYR A 46 -9.66 8.51 -9.63
CA TYR A 46 -8.30 8.01 -9.61
C TYR A 46 -7.29 9.11 -9.27
N THR A 47 -6.11 8.68 -8.87
CA THR A 47 -4.93 9.55 -8.81
C THR A 47 -3.76 8.83 -9.45
N VAL A 48 -2.77 9.62 -9.89
CA VAL A 48 -1.44 9.10 -10.24
C VAL A 48 -0.51 9.65 -9.20
N SER A 49 0.20 8.78 -8.50
CA SER A 49 1.03 9.17 -7.38
C SER A 49 2.45 8.65 -7.54
N HIS A 50 3.40 9.46 -7.07
CA HIS A 50 4.82 9.14 -7.13
C HIS A 50 5.32 8.89 -5.71
N TRP A 51 5.95 7.73 -5.50
CA TRP A 51 6.35 7.25 -4.19
C TRP A 51 7.86 7.11 -4.08
N VAL A 52 8.40 7.55 -2.96
CA VAL A 52 9.78 7.28 -2.57
C VAL A 52 9.74 6.62 -1.21
N SER A 53 10.20 5.40 -1.14
CA SER A 53 10.21 4.59 0.07
C SER A 53 11.65 4.25 0.45
N ASN A 54 11.89 4.03 1.73
CA ASN A 54 13.18 3.59 2.23
C ASN A 54 13.01 2.17 2.77
N VAL A 55 13.68 1.21 2.13
CA VAL A 55 13.63 -0.21 2.55
C VAL A 55 15.05 -0.66 2.83
N ASP A 56 15.36 -0.88 4.11
CA ASP A 56 16.71 -1.31 4.56
C ASP A 56 17.82 -0.38 4.03
N GLY A 57 17.59 0.93 4.07
CA GLY A 57 18.56 1.91 3.63
C GLY A 57 18.61 2.13 2.13
N ARG A 58 17.79 1.44 1.37
CA ARG A 58 17.68 1.61 -0.09
C ARG A 58 16.43 2.37 -0.43
N LYS A 59 16.56 3.32 -1.35
CA LYS A 59 15.40 4.03 -1.87
C LYS A 59 14.77 3.20 -2.98
N ILE A 60 13.47 2.97 -2.84
CA ILE A 60 12.66 2.32 -3.85
C ILE A 60 11.69 3.39 -4.36
N VAL A 61 11.70 3.60 -5.67
CA VAL A 61 10.95 4.68 -6.31
C VAL A 61 9.98 4.10 -7.34
N TRP A 62 8.74 4.56 -7.31
CA TRP A 62 7.76 4.13 -8.32
C TRP A 62 6.66 5.16 -8.46
N THR A 63 5.98 5.09 -9.61
CA THR A 63 4.76 5.84 -9.88
C THR A 63 3.65 4.83 -10.08
N GLU A 64 2.51 5.08 -9.47
CA GLU A 64 1.36 4.19 -9.57
C GLU A 64 0.09 4.94 -9.91
N ARG A 65 -0.84 4.23 -10.52
CA ARG A 65 -2.20 4.72 -10.71
C ARG A 65 -3.06 4.08 -9.64
N ASP A 66 -3.74 4.92 -8.87
CA ASP A 66 -4.64 4.49 -7.80
C ASP A 66 -6.07 4.71 -8.27
N THR A 67 -6.90 3.67 -8.23
CA THR A 67 -8.30 3.78 -8.64
C THR A 67 -9.19 3.55 -7.42
N PHE A 68 -10.16 4.44 -7.24
CA PHE A 68 -11.00 4.46 -6.05
C PHE A 68 -12.38 3.90 -6.33
N TYR A 69 -12.82 3.00 -5.45
CA TYR A 69 -14.16 2.42 -5.48
C TYR A 69 -14.79 2.65 -4.10
N PRO A 70 -15.23 3.88 -3.80
CA PRO A 70 -15.70 4.22 -2.45
C PRO A 70 -16.91 3.43 -2.00
N GLU A 71 -17.78 3.05 -2.92
CA GLU A 71 -18.97 2.26 -2.58
C GLU A 71 -18.60 0.87 -2.09
N GLU A 72 -17.46 0.35 -2.55
CA GLU A 72 -16.95 -0.96 -2.15
C GLU A 72 -15.90 -0.85 -1.04
N LEU A 73 -15.55 0.36 -0.61
CA LEU A 73 -14.48 0.65 0.32
C LEU A 73 -13.18 0.00 -0.13
N LYS A 74 -12.87 0.19 -1.41
CA LYS A 74 -11.75 -0.46 -2.07
C LYS A 74 -10.93 0.54 -2.87
N ILE A 75 -9.62 0.34 -2.89
CA ILE A 75 -8.68 1.07 -3.75
C ILE A 75 -7.82 0.03 -4.44
N THR A 76 -7.67 0.13 -5.76
CA THR A 76 -6.70 -0.68 -6.48
C THR A 76 -5.54 0.20 -6.88
N TYR A 77 -4.35 -0.38 -7.02
CA TYR A 77 -3.18 0.36 -7.47
C TYR A 77 -2.35 -0.51 -8.41
N ALA A 78 -1.68 0.14 -9.35
CA ALA A 78 -0.81 -0.53 -10.29
C ALA A 78 0.35 0.40 -10.65
N GLN A 79 1.58 -0.12 -10.55
CA GLN A 79 2.75 0.63 -10.94
C GLN A 79 2.72 0.89 -12.45
N THR A 80 2.94 2.13 -12.84
CA THR A 80 3.08 2.52 -14.23
C THR A 80 4.54 2.59 -14.64
N GLU A 81 5.42 2.99 -13.70
CA GLU A 81 6.87 2.96 -13.89
C GLU A 81 7.54 2.93 -12.54
N GLY A 82 8.75 2.41 -12.47
CA GLY A 82 9.51 2.39 -11.22
C GLY A 82 10.55 1.30 -11.16
N ASP A 83 11.11 1.15 -9.96
CA ASP A 83 12.22 0.22 -9.71
C ASP A 83 11.82 -1.24 -9.77
N LEU A 84 10.57 -1.56 -9.53
CA LEU A 84 10.08 -2.93 -9.65
C LEU A 84 9.68 -3.19 -11.11
N LYS A 85 9.81 -4.43 -11.53
CA LYS A 85 9.32 -4.83 -12.86
C LYS A 85 7.80 -4.72 -12.94
N ARG A 86 7.12 -5.10 -11.85
CA ARG A 86 5.66 -5.04 -11.76
C ARG A 86 5.25 -4.94 -10.30
N MET A 87 4.25 -4.13 -10.03
CA MET A 87 3.63 -4.06 -8.71
C MET A 87 2.18 -3.62 -8.88
N GLU A 88 1.26 -4.39 -8.34
CA GLU A 88 -0.14 -4.02 -8.33
C GLU A 88 -0.83 -4.68 -7.14
N GLY A 89 -1.97 -4.17 -6.76
CA GLY A 89 -2.69 -4.73 -5.64
C GLY A 89 -3.92 -3.92 -5.26
N SER A 90 -4.30 -4.06 -4.00
CA SER A 90 -5.51 -3.40 -3.52
C SER A 90 -5.50 -3.19 -2.01
N TRP A 91 -6.29 -2.21 -1.61
CA TRP A 91 -6.73 -2.00 -0.23
C TRP A 91 -8.21 -2.33 -0.19
N LEU A 92 -8.63 -3.10 0.78
CA LEU A 92 -10.05 -3.44 0.96
C LEU A 92 -10.42 -3.29 2.42
N ILE A 93 -11.52 -2.58 2.68
CA ILE A 93 -12.06 -2.42 4.02
C ILE A 93 -13.35 -3.24 4.09
N THR A 94 -13.40 -4.16 5.05
CA THR A 94 -14.57 -5.00 5.26
C THR A 94 -15.17 -4.68 6.63
N PRO A 95 -16.36 -4.01 6.68
CA PRO A 95 -16.99 -3.70 7.94
C PRO A 95 -17.35 -4.97 8.73
N GLN A 96 -17.16 -4.90 10.04
CA GLN A 96 -17.45 -5.98 10.97
C GLN A 96 -18.21 -5.43 12.19
N ALA A 97 -18.62 -6.32 13.09
CA ALA A 97 -19.39 -5.92 14.26
C ALA A 97 -18.69 -4.88 15.14
N ASP A 98 -17.37 -5.02 15.32
CA ASP A 98 -16.59 -4.20 16.25
C ASP A 98 -15.58 -3.31 15.54
N GLY A 99 -15.79 -3.01 14.27
CA GLY A 99 -14.85 -2.18 13.51
C GLY A 99 -14.77 -2.66 12.07
N CYS A 100 -13.55 -2.58 11.51
CA CYS A 100 -13.34 -2.99 10.13
C CYS A 100 -12.07 -3.83 10.01
N GLU A 101 -12.11 -4.82 9.11
CA GLU A 101 -10.91 -5.52 8.69
C GLU A 101 -10.35 -4.80 7.49
N VAL A 102 -9.08 -4.43 7.55
CA VAL A 102 -8.38 -3.77 6.44
C VAL A 102 -7.38 -4.75 5.86
N THR A 103 -7.52 -5.02 4.57
CA THR A 103 -6.64 -5.94 3.84
C THR A 103 -5.82 -5.16 2.84
N LEU A 104 -4.51 -5.35 2.87
CA LEU A 104 -3.58 -4.80 1.88
C LEU A 104 -2.97 -5.97 1.12
N ALA A 105 -3.20 -6.02 -0.19
CA ALA A 105 -2.66 -7.05 -1.06
C ALA A 105 -1.65 -6.45 -2.01
N VAL A 106 -0.54 -7.15 -2.22
CA VAL A 106 0.55 -6.72 -3.11
C VAL A 106 0.98 -7.89 -3.97
N ASP A 107 0.93 -7.72 -5.28
CA ASP A 107 1.44 -8.68 -6.27
C ASP A 107 2.58 -7.98 -6.99
N PHE A 108 3.79 -8.56 -6.95
CA PHE A 108 4.97 -7.85 -7.41
C PHE A 108 6.01 -8.75 -8.05
N GLU A 109 6.89 -8.12 -8.86
CA GLU A 109 8.07 -8.74 -9.44
C GLU A 109 9.21 -7.74 -9.39
N PHE A 110 10.40 -8.18 -8.96
CA PHE A 110 11.56 -7.29 -8.87
C PHE A 110 12.35 -7.20 -10.17
N GLY A 111 12.16 -8.10 -11.11
CA GLY A 111 12.79 -8.00 -12.42
C GLY A 111 14.23 -8.50 -12.47
N ILE A 112 14.63 -9.36 -11.52
CA ILE A 112 15.96 -9.96 -11.49
C ILE A 112 15.79 -11.48 -11.64
N PRO A 113 15.50 -11.96 -12.86
CA PRO A 113 15.07 -13.36 -13.05
C PRO A 113 16.12 -14.40 -12.67
N MET A 114 17.41 -14.09 -12.80
CA MET A 114 18.47 -15.06 -12.53
C MET A 114 18.58 -15.43 -11.05
N ILE A 115 18.19 -14.52 -10.16
CA ILE A 115 18.31 -14.72 -8.72
C ILE A 115 16.96 -14.65 -8.01
N ALA A 116 15.89 -14.48 -8.76
CA ALA A 116 14.55 -14.34 -8.20
C ALA A 116 14.15 -15.54 -7.33
N GLY A 117 14.49 -16.75 -7.77
CA GLY A 117 14.18 -17.96 -7.02
C GLY A 117 14.83 -18.00 -5.65
N LEU A 118 16.03 -17.44 -5.51
CA LEU A 118 16.74 -17.37 -4.24
C LEU A 118 16.29 -16.21 -3.38
N LEU A 119 15.97 -15.07 -4.02
CA LEU A 119 15.64 -13.84 -3.31
C LEU A 119 14.15 -13.69 -3.01
N ASN A 120 13.27 -14.35 -3.78
CA ASN A 120 11.83 -14.21 -3.59
C ASN A 120 11.35 -14.41 -2.15
N PRO A 121 11.81 -15.43 -1.40
CA PRO A 121 11.36 -15.57 -0.02
C PRO A 121 11.77 -14.39 0.87
N ILE A 122 12.98 -13.84 0.65
CA ILE A 122 13.50 -12.70 1.41
C ILE A 122 12.70 -11.44 1.04
N LEU A 123 12.52 -11.21 -0.26
CA LEU A 123 11.79 -10.05 -0.76
C LEU A 123 10.32 -10.10 -0.35
N LYS A 124 9.72 -11.27 -0.42
CA LYS A 124 8.35 -11.48 0.03
C LYS A 124 8.19 -11.13 1.51
N LYS A 125 9.16 -11.54 2.34
CA LYS A 125 9.18 -11.21 3.76
C LYS A 125 9.26 -9.69 3.97
N LYS A 126 10.13 -9.01 3.21
CA LYS A 126 10.26 -7.54 3.29
C LYS A 126 8.98 -6.82 2.89
N VAL A 127 8.34 -7.27 1.83
CA VAL A 127 7.07 -6.68 1.39
C VAL A 127 6.00 -6.91 2.46
N ARG A 128 5.96 -8.09 3.07
CA ARG A 128 5.02 -8.39 4.15
C ARG A 128 5.25 -7.49 5.35
N GLU A 129 6.50 -7.33 5.79
CA GLU A 129 6.84 -6.44 6.90
C GLU A 129 6.45 -5.00 6.60
N ASN A 130 6.74 -4.54 5.39
CA ASN A 130 6.37 -3.20 4.95
C ASN A 130 4.84 -3.01 4.96
N SER A 131 4.10 -3.98 4.44
CA SER A 131 2.64 -3.93 4.42
C SER A 131 2.06 -3.92 5.84
N GLU A 132 2.60 -4.74 6.72
CA GLU A 132 2.17 -4.77 8.12
C GLU A 132 2.47 -3.47 8.83
N ASN A 133 3.63 -2.86 8.56
CA ASN A 133 3.98 -1.55 9.13
C ASN A 133 3.03 -0.47 8.64
N MET A 134 2.64 -0.49 7.38
CA MET A 134 1.67 0.46 6.83
C MET A 134 0.32 0.29 7.52
N LEU A 135 -0.17 -0.94 7.64
CA LEU A 135 -1.44 -1.21 8.31
C LEU A 135 -1.41 -0.78 9.77
N ASN A 136 -0.34 -1.10 10.49
CA ASN A 136 -0.19 -0.73 11.89
C ASN A 136 -0.10 0.79 12.07
N SER A 137 0.55 1.48 11.15
CA SER A 137 0.65 2.94 11.17
C SER A 137 -0.72 3.59 10.98
N ILE A 138 -1.52 3.06 10.06
CA ILE A 138 -2.88 3.54 9.82
C ILE A 138 -3.75 3.28 11.06
N LYS A 139 -3.64 2.07 11.60
CA LYS A 139 -4.38 1.70 12.81
C LYS A 139 -4.06 2.65 13.98
N ALA A 140 -2.78 2.92 14.21
CA ALA A 140 -2.36 3.83 15.28
C ALA A 140 -2.87 5.25 15.04
N GLN A 141 -2.92 5.70 13.80
CA GLN A 141 -3.41 7.02 13.44
C GLN A 141 -4.91 7.16 13.72
N ILE A 142 -5.67 6.10 13.47
CA ILE A 142 -7.13 6.11 13.65
C ILE A 142 -7.53 5.89 15.10
N GLU A 143 -6.85 4.99 15.79
CA GLU A 143 -7.21 4.58 17.16
C GLU A 143 -6.61 5.42 18.27
N LYS A 144 -5.82 6.44 17.92
CA LYS A 144 -5.18 7.26 18.94
C LYS A 144 -6.15 8.15 19.74
#